data_a83ead079263caf85bfed4092b5e9b1b
#
_entry.id   a83ead079263caf85bfed4092b5e9b1b
#
_cell.length_a   1.000
_cell.length_b   1.000
_cell.length_c   1.000
_cell.angle_alpha   90.00
_cell.angle_beta   90.00
_cell.angle_gamma   90.00
#
_symmetry.space_group_name_H-M   'P 1'
#
loop_
_entity.id
_entity.type
_entity.pdbx_description
1 polymer ?
#
loop_
_entity_poly.entity_id
_entity_poly.type
_entity_poly.pdbx_seq_one_letter_code
_entity_poly.pdbx_strand_id
1 'polypeptide(L)'
;MSDKQWQSPPAMIEDLDDVVRATITTARGDIVLDLYAGYAPTTVNNFVFLAREGFYDGVTFHRVIGDFMIQGGDPTGTGSGGPGYRFADEFAGNPLRHEAGVISMANAGPGTNGSQFFITHSPQPHLDGRHTVFGKIVEGRDVVDAIEQGDVMERIQV
;
A
#
# COMPACT_ATOMS: atom_id res chain seq x y z
N MET A 1 -7.37 -3.58 15.39
CA MET A 1 -7.51 -3.85 13.95
C MET A 1 -8.87 -3.37 13.47
N SER A 2 -9.00 -3.10 12.17
CA SER A 2 -10.23 -2.51 11.63
C SER A 2 -11.30 -3.57 11.35
N ASP A 3 -12.55 -3.26 11.73
CA ASP A 3 -13.73 -4.07 11.38
C ASP A 3 -14.46 -3.49 10.16
N LYS A 4 -13.93 -2.40 9.60
CA LYS A 4 -14.60 -1.68 8.53
C LYS A 4 -14.58 -2.45 7.24
N GLN A 5 -15.75 -2.51 6.60
CA GLN A 5 -15.95 -3.20 5.32
C GLN A 5 -16.91 -2.36 4.46
N TRP A 6 -16.72 -2.40 3.15
CA TRP A 6 -17.58 -1.71 2.20
C TRP A 6 -18.01 -2.68 1.10
N GLN A 7 -19.14 -2.40 0.47
CA GLN A 7 -19.70 -3.25 -0.59
C GLN A 7 -19.11 -2.97 -1.97
N SER A 8 -18.53 -1.80 -2.15
CA SER A 8 -17.96 -1.37 -3.42
C SER A 8 -16.78 -0.45 -3.21
N PRO A 9 -15.89 -0.31 -4.22
CA PRO A 9 -14.79 0.65 -4.14
C PRO A 9 -15.30 2.07 -3.89
N PRO A 10 -14.52 2.91 -3.22
CA PRO A 10 -14.93 4.28 -2.91
C PRO A 10 -15.07 5.13 -4.18
N ALA A 11 -15.97 6.10 -4.11
CA ALA A 11 -16.04 7.14 -5.13
C ALA A 11 -14.70 7.89 -5.20
N MET A 12 -14.37 8.41 -6.38
CA MET A 12 -13.13 9.19 -6.55
C MET A 12 -13.20 10.46 -5.72
N ILE A 13 -12.14 10.69 -4.96
CA ILE A 13 -11.98 11.90 -4.16
C ILE A 13 -11.76 13.07 -5.12
N GLU A 14 -12.57 14.13 -4.97
CA GLU A 14 -12.36 15.36 -5.72
C GLU A 14 -11.10 16.08 -5.21
N ASP A 15 -10.46 16.81 -6.10
CA ASP A 15 -9.28 17.63 -5.78
C ASP A 15 -8.07 16.85 -5.23
N LEU A 16 -7.96 15.56 -5.58
CA LEU A 16 -6.78 14.80 -5.26
C LEU A 16 -5.63 15.21 -6.19
N ASP A 17 -4.51 15.65 -5.63
CA ASP A 17 -3.32 16.04 -6.41
C ASP A 17 -2.71 14.84 -7.13
N ASP A 18 -1.98 15.10 -8.22
CA ASP A 18 -1.28 14.05 -8.97
C ASP A 18 -0.22 13.32 -8.12
N VAL A 19 0.33 14.00 -7.13
CA VAL A 19 1.23 13.42 -6.12
C VAL A 19 0.68 13.73 -4.74
N VAL A 20 0.44 12.68 -3.96
CA VAL A 20 -0.11 12.78 -2.61
C VAL A 20 0.90 12.23 -1.62
N ARG A 21 1.17 12.95 -0.56
CA ARG A 21 2.10 12.48 0.48
C ARG A 21 1.37 11.72 1.56
N ALA A 22 1.91 10.55 1.91
CA ALA A 22 1.40 9.71 2.99
C ALA A 22 2.51 9.36 3.98
N THR A 23 2.15 9.24 5.26
CA THR A 23 3.08 8.84 6.31
C THR A 23 2.52 7.64 7.07
N ILE A 24 3.29 6.55 7.09
CA ILE A 24 3.00 5.37 7.92
C ILE A 24 3.79 5.51 9.20
N THR A 25 3.10 5.60 10.33
CA THR A 25 3.74 5.72 11.64
C THR A 25 3.87 4.34 12.28
N THR A 26 5.07 3.98 12.69
CA THR A 26 5.39 2.74 13.40
C THR A 26 6.23 3.03 14.64
N ALA A 27 6.34 2.05 15.53
CA ALA A 27 7.21 2.17 16.72
C ALA A 27 8.70 2.31 16.35
N ARG A 28 9.08 1.95 15.12
CA ARG A 28 10.47 2.06 14.63
C ARG A 28 10.74 3.37 13.91
N GLY A 29 9.71 4.18 13.68
CA GLY A 29 9.80 5.46 12.99
C GLY A 29 8.74 5.58 11.90
N ASP A 30 8.84 6.67 11.14
CA ASP A 30 7.91 7.00 10.08
C ASP A 30 8.45 6.58 8.71
N ILE A 31 7.53 6.08 7.87
CA ILE A 31 7.79 5.82 6.45
C ILE A 31 6.99 6.85 5.68
N VAL A 32 7.66 7.74 4.97
CA VAL A 32 7.04 8.81 4.18
C VAL A 32 7.08 8.45 2.71
N LEU A 33 5.93 8.51 2.07
CA LEU A 33 5.72 8.07 0.69
C LEU A 33 5.15 9.22 -0.15
N ASP A 34 5.59 9.29 -1.41
CA ASP A 34 4.87 10.02 -2.45
C ASP A 34 4.04 9.02 -3.24
N LEU A 35 2.74 9.26 -3.31
CA LEU A 35 1.78 8.43 -4.03
C LEU A 35 1.41 9.12 -5.34
N TYR A 36 1.52 8.41 -6.46
CA TYR A 36 1.36 8.98 -7.78
C TYR A 36 -0.05 8.75 -8.34
N ALA A 37 -1.00 9.57 -7.89
CA ALA A 37 -2.39 9.51 -8.34
C ALA A 37 -2.53 9.77 -9.85
N GLY A 38 -1.60 10.53 -10.44
CA GLY A 38 -1.59 10.74 -11.88
C GLY A 38 -1.33 9.48 -12.70
N TYR A 39 -0.62 8.50 -12.14
CA TYR A 39 -0.32 7.23 -12.81
C TYR A 39 -1.23 6.08 -12.37
N ALA A 40 -1.72 6.11 -11.15
CA ALA A 40 -2.55 5.06 -10.59
C ALA A 40 -3.72 5.68 -9.79
N PRO A 41 -4.63 6.37 -10.47
CA PRO A 41 -5.66 7.17 -9.79
C PRO A 41 -6.60 6.36 -8.90
N THR A 42 -7.06 5.22 -9.34
CA THR A 42 -7.98 4.38 -8.55
C THR A 42 -7.26 3.77 -7.35
N THR A 43 -6.04 3.31 -7.55
CA THR A 43 -5.22 2.71 -6.48
C THR A 43 -4.88 3.72 -5.40
N VAL A 44 -4.42 4.92 -5.78
CA VAL A 44 -4.11 5.98 -4.80
C VAL A 44 -5.38 6.46 -4.11
N ASN A 45 -6.46 6.65 -4.84
CA ASN A 45 -7.75 7.03 -4.27
C ASN A 45 -8.20 6.03 -3.20
N ASN A 46 -8.09 4.75 -3.48
CA ASN A 46 -8.42 3.68 -2.54
C ASN A 46 -7.56 3.75 -1.28
N PHE A 47 -6.25 3.87 -1.44
CA PHE A 47 -5.33 3.97 -0.32
C PHE A 47 -5.62 5.18 0.57
N VAL A 48 -5.83 6.34 -0.04
CA VAL A 48 -6.15 7.59 0.68
C VAL A 48 -7.48 7.45 1.42
N PHE A 49 -8.50 6.91 0.77
CA PHE A 49 -9.80 6.65 1.40
C PHE A 49 -9.65 5.77 2.64
N LEU A 50 -9.00 4.64 2.50
CA LEU A 50 -8.83 3.70 3.61
C LEU A 50 -8.00 4.31 4.75
N ALA A 51 -6.96 5.06 4.42
CA ALA A 51 -6.15 5.76 5.42
C ALA A 51 -6.98 6.79 6.21
N ARG A 52 -7.78 7.58 5.51
CA ARG A 52 -8.63 8.61 6.14
C ARG A 52 -9.76 8.01 6.98
N GLU A 53 -10.23 6.82 6.63
CA GLU A 53 -11.24 6.09 7.41
C GLU A 53 -10.66 5.39 8.63
N GLY A 54 -9.35 5.46 8.85
CA GLY A 54 -8.68 4.77 9.95
C GLY A 54 -8.60 3.25 9.74
N PHE A 55 -8.81 2.77 8.53
CA PHE A 55 -8.83 1.34 8.22
C PHE A 55 -7.51 0.65 8.57
N TYR A 56 -6.40 1.34 8.36
CA TYR A 56 -5.06 0.80 8.60
C TYR A 56 -4.58 0.93 10.05
N ASP A 57 -5.31 1.64 10.90
CA ASP A 57 -4.89 1.86 12.29
C ASP A 57 -4.79 0.53 13.04
N GLY A 58 -3.62 0.23 13.57
CA GLY A 58 -3.36 -1.01 14.31
C GLY A 58 -3.18 -2.26 13.46
N VAL A 59 -3.16 -2.13 12.13
CA VAL A 59 -2.97 -3.25 11.21
C VAL A 59 -1.47 -3.58 11.10
N THR A 60 -1.15 -4.86 10.99
CA THR A 60 0.24 -5.33 11.03
C THR A 60 0.88 -5.45 9.64
N PHE A 61 2.22 -5.45 9.64
CA PHE A 61 3.00 -6.01 8.54
C PHE A 61 3.05 -7.53 8.76
N HIS A 62 2.11 -8.25 8.21
CA HIS A 62 1.92 -9.68 8.48
C HIS A 62 2.88 -10.60 7.72
N ARG A 63 3.60 -10.06 6.73
CA ARG A 63 4.56 -10.80 5.93
C ARG A 63 5.77 -9.94 5.63
N VAL A 64 6.93 -10.34 6.14
CA VAL A 64 8.19 -9.63 5.92
C VAL A 64 9.23 -10.63 5.46
N ILE A 65 9.81 -10.40 4.29
CA ILE A 65 10.86 -11.23 3.71
C ILE A 65 12.07 -10.34 3.44
N GLY A 66 13.16 -10.61 4.13
CA GLY A 66 14.41 -9.84 4.00
C GLY A 66 14.88 -9.79 2.54
N ASP A 67 15.41 -8.65 2.11
CA ASP A 67 15.87 -8.38 0.76
C ASP A 67 14.79 -8.55 -0.32
N PHE A 68 13.53 -8.57 0.09
CA PHE A 68 12.40 -8.63 -0.82
C PHE A 68 11.40 -7.51 -0.53
N MET A 69 10.58 -7.64 0.53
CA MET A 69 9.52 -6.66 0.80
C MET A 69 8.98 -6.78 2.21
N ILE A 70 8.26 -5.74 2.63
CA ILE A 70 7.36 -5.77 3.79
C ILE A 70 5.93 -5.62 3.27
N GLN A 71 5.04 -6.49 3.71
CA GLN A 71 3.65 -6.53 3.26
C GLN A 71 2.69 -6.40 4.44
N GLY A 72 1.68 -5.55 4.28
CA GLY A 72 0.67 -5.32 5.28
C GLY A 72 -0.64 -4.84 4.66
N GLY A 73 -1.54 -4.35 5.52
CA GLY A 73 -2.81 -3.78 5.07
C GLY A 73 -3.99 -4.75 5.10
N ASP A 74 -3.78 -5.98 5.57
CA ASP A 74 -4.86 -6.92 5.83
C ASP A 74 -5.36 -6.74 7.27
N PRO A 75 -6.61 -6.32 7.47
CA PRO A 75 -7.13 -6.09 8.82
C PRO A 75 -7.21 -7.36 9.67
N THR A 76 -7.23 -8.54 9.05
CA THR A 76 -7.21 -9.82 9.77
C THR A 76 -5.81 -10.32 10.10
N GLY A 77 -4.78 -9.78 9.43
CA GLY A 77 -3.40 -10.19 9.63
C GLY A 77 -3.06 -11.58 9.09
N THR A 78 -3.92 -12.18 8.28
CA THR A 78 -3.75 -13.55 7.76
C THR A 78 -3.27 -13.64 6.31
N GLY A 79 -3.35 -12.53 5.60
CA GLY A 79 -3.10 -12.47 4.15
C GLY A 79 -4.35 -12.67 3.30
N SER A 80 -5.48 -12.99 3.90
CA SER A 80 -6.73 -13.28 3.19
C SER A 80 -7.78 -12.20 3.31
N GLY A 81 -7.59 -11.22 4.20
CA GLY A 81 -8.55 -10.15 4.44
C GLY A 81 -8.37 -8.95 3.54
N GLY A 82 -9.35 -8.07 3.57
CA GLY A 82 -9.37 -6.85 2.77
C GLY A 82 -10.53 -5.95 3.15
N PRO A 83 -10.84 -4.97 2.32
CA PRO A 83 -11.83 -3.94 2.64
C PRO A 83 -13.27 -4.32 2.27
N GLY A 84 -13.50 -5.51 1.73
CA GLY A 84 -14.82 -5.98 1.32
C GLY A 84 -15.11 -5.84 -0.17
N TYR A 85 -14.19 -5.29 -0.94
CA TYR A 85 -14.31 -5.09 -2.40
C TYR A 85 -12.98 -5.36 -3.08
N ARG A 86 -13.00 -5.43 -4.41
CA ARG A 86 -11.80 -5.56 -5.26
C ARG A 86 -11.87 -4.55 -6.38
N PHE A 87 -10.72 -4.22 -6.95
CA PHE A 87 -10.63 -3.32 -8.11
C PHE A 87 -9.50 -3.72 -9.05
N ALA A 88 -9.55 -3.20 -10.27
CA ALA A 88 -8.66 -3.57 -11.36
C ALA A 88 -7.24 -3.02 -11.15
N ASP A 89 -6.28 -3.68 -11.79
CA ASP A 89 -4.90 -3.20 -11.88
C ASP A 89 -4.82 -1.94 -12.75
N GLU A 90 -3.79 -1.14 -12.49
CA GLU A 90 -3.55 0.09 -13.24
C GLU A 90 -2.14 0.07 -13.85
N PHE A 91 -1.99 -0.64 -14.96
CA PHE A 91 -0.72 -0.76 -15.68
C PHE A 91 -0.63 0.19 -16.89
N ALA A 92 -1.75 0.42 -17.58
CA ALA A 92 -1.79 1.27 -18.75
C ALA A 92 -1.44 2.72 -18.39
N GLY A 93 -0.43 3.28 -19.07
CA GLY A 93 0.02 4.64 -18.80
C GLY A 93 0.77 4.82 -17.47
N ASN A 94 1.07 3.73 -16.79
CA ASN A 94 1.82 3.75 -15.53
C ASN A 94 3.27 3.34 -15.82
N PRO A 95 4.24 4.28 -15.75
CA PRO A 95 5.64 3.99 -16.04
C PRO A 95 6.39 3.41 -14.84
N LEU A 96 5.76 3.33 -13.67
CA LEU A 96 6.42 2.91 -12.45
C LEU A 96 6.76 1.43 -12.48
N ARG A 97 7.94 1.10 -11.96
CA ARG A 97 8.46 -0.26 -11.91
C ARG A 97 8.82 -0.62 -10.48
N HIS A 98 8.97 -1.92 -10.22
CA HIS A 98 9.38 -2.43 -8.91
C HIS A 98 10.88 -2.22 -8.70
N GLU A 99 11.26 -0.96 -8.50
CA GLU A 99 12.57 -0.56 -8.01
C GLU A 99 12.63 -0.79 -6.49
N ALA A 100 13.77 -0.55 -5.89
CA ALA A 100 13.87 -0.53 -4.43
C ALA A 100 13.10 0.66 -3.86
N GLY A 101 12.38 0.44 -2.76
CA GLY A 101 11.67 1.52 -2.06
C GLY A 101 10.39 2.00 -2.73
N VAL A 102 9.70 1.12 -3.45
CA VAL A 102 8.38 1.44 -4.01
C VAL A 102 7.28 0.79 -3.19
N ILE A 103 6.09 1.40 -3.22
CA ILE A 103 4.86 0.80 -2.70
C ILE A 103 4.02 0.29 -3.86
N SER A 104 3.53 -0.94 -3.72
CA SER A 104 2.79 -1.67 -4.76
C SER A 104 1.66 -2.46 -4.12
N MET A 105 0.63 -2.78 -4.91
CA MET A 105 -0.52 -3.54 -4.41
C MET A 105 -0.26 -5.04 -4.41
N ALA A 106 -0.46 -5.67 -3.26
CA ALA A 106 -0.56 -7.12 -3.19
C ALA A 106 -1.89 -7.57 -3.82
N ASN A 107 -1.88 -8.72 -4.46
CA ASN A 107 -3.10 -9.28 -5.06
C ASN A 107 -3.02 -10.81 -5.12
N ALA A 108 -4.14 -11.43 -5.48
CA ALA A 108 -4.28 -12.87 -5.68
C ALA A 108 -4.52 -13.20 -7.16
N GLY A 109 -3.99 -12.40 -8.06
CA GLY A 109 -4.16 -12.49 -9.50
C GLY A 109 -4.76 -11.21 -10.08
N PRO A 110 -5.01 -11.15 -11.41
CA PRO A 110 -5.53 -9.96 -12.06
C PRO A 110 -6.84 -9.45 -11.44
N GLY A 111 -6.91 -8.14 -11.21
CA GLY A 111 -8.15 -7.49 -10.75
C GLY A 111 -8.58 -7.81 -9.34
N THR A 112 -7.67 -8.22 -8.47
CA THR A 112 -7.99 -8.60 -7.09
C THR A 112 -7.40 -7.66 -6.04
N ASN A 113 -7.15 -6.41 -6.40
CA ASN A 113 -6.64 -5.41 -5.47
C ASN A 113 -7.68 -5.04 -4.41
N GLY A 114 -7.23 -4.85 -3.19
CA GLY A 114 -8.08 -4.45 -2.07
C GLY A 114 -7.34 -3.47 -1.16
N SER A 115 -6.92 -3.92 0.01
CA SER A 115 -6.23 -3.06 0.97
C SER A 115 -4.77 -3.44 1.19
N GLN A 116 -4.36 -4.65 0.83
CA GLN A 116 -2.99 -5.11 1.08
C GLN A 116 -2.00 -4.48 0.12
N PHE A 117 -0.88 -4.07 0.65
CA PHE A 117 0.21 -3.48 -0.11
C PHE A 117 1.55 -4.01 0.39
N PHE A 118 2.59 -3.81 -0.40
CA PHE A 118 3.96 -4.11 0.03
C PHE A 118 4.90 -2.98 -0.37
N ILE A 119 6.00 -2.88 0.37
CA ILE A 119 7.08 -1.92 0.08
C ILE A 119 8.35 -2.74 -0.14
N THR A 120 9.05 -2.51 -1.24
CA THR A 120 10.21 -3.30 -1.62
C THR A 120 11.48 -2.88 -0.90
N HIS A 121 12.30 -3.87 -0.50
CA HIS A 121 13.66 -3.63 -0.02
C HIS A 121 14.65 -3.41 -1.19
N SER A 122 14.47 -4.17 -2.24
CA SER A 122 15.36 -4.21 -3.42
C SER A 122 14.54 -4.32 -4.71
N PRO A 123 15.16 -4.12 -5.89
CA PRO A 123 14.42 -4.24 -7.15
C PRO A 123 13.81 -5.62 -7.34
N GLN A 124 12.56 -5.65 -7.80
CA GLN A 124 11.78 -6.88 -8.04
C GLN A 124 11.15 -6.83 -9.43
N PRO A 125 11.95 -6.87 -10.51
CA PRO A 125 11.43 -6.68 -11.86
C PRO A 125 10.45 -7.76 -12.33
N HIS A 126 10.48 -8.94 -11.71
CA HIS A 126 9.52 -10.02 -12.02
C HIS A 126 8.08 -9.68 -11.64
N LEU A 127 7.86 -8.67 -10.82
CA LEU A 127 6.53 -8.21 -10.40
C LEU A 127 5.94 -7.15 -11.33
N ASP A 128 6.74 -6.57 -12.23
CA ASP A 128 6.28 -5.57 -13.18
C ASP A 128 5.20 -6.15 -14.10
N GLY A 129 4.10 -5.39 -14.28
CA GLY A 129 2.96 -5.85 -15.05
C GLY A 129 2.06 -6.87 -14.34
N ARG A 130 2.31 -7.17 -13.07
CA ARG A 130 1.51 -8.08 -12.25
C ARG A 130 0.95 -7.42 -11.00
N HIS A 131 1.63 -6.40 -10.50
CA HIS A 131 1.24 -5.62 -9.34
C HIS A 131 1.32 -4.14 -9.70
N THR A 132 0.36 -3.36 -9.20
CA THR A 132 0.29 -1.92 -9.48
C THR A 132 1.21 -1.17 -8.52
N VAL A 133 2.31 -0.64 -9.05
CA VAL A 133 3.16 0.30 -8.32
C VAL A 133 2.47 1.66 -8.31
N PHE A 134 2.34 2.27 -7.13
CA PHE A 134 1.63 3.54 -7.03
C PHE A 134 2.35 4.61 -6.20
N GLY A 135 3.57 4.34 -5.75
CA GLY A 135 4.33 5.35 -5.02
C GLY A 135 5.77 4.94 -4.74
N LYS A 136 6.50 5.85 -4.11
CA LYS A 136 7.91 5.67 -3.71
C LYS A 136 8.16 6.24 -2.33
N ILE A 137 9.13 5.68 -1.63
CA ILE A 137 9.62 6.21 -0.34
C ILE A 137 10.34 7.54 -0.59
N VAL A 138 10.00 8.54 0.22
CA VAL A 138 10.69 9.83 0.29
C VAL A 138 11.65 9.82 1.48
N GLU A 139 11.19 9.31 2.62
CA GLU A 139 11.95 9.20 3.86
C GLU A 139 11.59 7.89 4.57
N GLY A 140 12.50 7.36 5.38
CA GLY A 140 12.23 6.18 6.20
C GLY A 140 12.64 4.86 5.57
N ARG A 141 13.57 4.87 4.62
CA ARG A 141 14.09 3.66 4.01
C ARG A 141 14.70 2.73 5.07
N ASP A 142 15.42 3.31 6.02
CA ASP A 142 15.98 2.60 7.17
C ASP A 142 14.90 1.99 8.06
N VAL A 143 13.75 2.64 8.19
CA VAL A 143 12.61 2.10 8.94
C VAL A 143 12.05 0.86 8.23
N VAL A 144 11.90 0.91 6.91
CA VAL A 144 11.46 -0.25 6.12
C VAL A 144 12.40 -1.44 6.32
N ASP A 145 13.71 -1.18 6.31
CA ASP A 145 14.71 -2.23 6.51
C ASP A 145 14.67 -2.81 7.94
N ALA A 146 14.19 -2.05 8.92
CA ALA A 146 14.10 -2.47 10.33
C ALA A 146 12.78 -3.16 10.67
N ILE A 147 11.73 -3.01 9.87
CA ILE A 147 10.42 -3.63 10.13
C ILE A 147 10.54 -5.15 10.19
N GLU A 148 9.93 -5.73 11.21
CA GLU A 148 9.85 -7.17 11.42
C GLU A 148 8.42 -7.66 11.27
N GLN A 149 8.25 -8.93 10.95
CA GLN A 149 6.93 -9.55 10.82
C GLN A 149 6.14 -9.41 12.12
N GLY A 150 4.92 -8.90 12.00
CA GLY A 150 4.05 -8.61 13.12
C GLY A 150 4.13 -7.19 13.64
N ASP A 151 5.06 -6.38 13.17
CA ASP A 151 5.12 -4.96 13.53
C ASP A 151 3.84 -4.24 13.11
N VAL A 152 3.42 -3.28 13.92
CA VAL A 152 2.14 -2.60 13.77
C VAL A 152 2.30 -1.26 13.05
N MET A 153 1.40 -1.00 12.09
CA MET A 153 1.15 0.36 11.62
C MET A 153 0.25 1.03 12.64
N GLU A 154 0.74 2.06 13.32
CA GLU A 154 -0.10 2.78 14.28
C GLU A 154 -1.20 3.55 13.56
N ARG A 155 -0.84 4.18 12.45
CA ARG A 155 -1.77 4.90 11.56
C ARG A 155 -1.09 5.21 10.23
N ILE A 156 -1.92 5.56 9.24
CA ILE A 156 -1.46 6.14 7.98
C ILE A 156 -2.16 7.49 7.84
N GLN A 157 -1.37 8.55 7.74
CA GLN A 157 -1.86 9.92 7.53
C GLN A 157 -1.61 10.37 6.09
N VAL A 158 -2.59 11.03 5.54
CA VAL A 158 -2.51 11.58 4.18
C VAL A 158 -2.82 13.07 4.18
#